data_da44072b2603d9095894544f9c281379
#
_entry.id   da44072b2603d9095894544f9c281379
#
_cell.length_a   1.000
_cell.length_b   1.000
_cell.length_c   1.000
_cell.angle_alpha   90.00
_cell.angle_beta   90.00
_cell.angle_gamma   90.00
#
_symmetry.space_group_name_H-M   'P 1'
#
loop_
_entity.id
_entity.type
_entity.pdbx_description
1 polymer ?
#
loop_
_entity_poly.entity_id
_entity_poly.type
_entity_poly.pdbx_seq_one_letter_code
_entity_poly.pdbx_strand_id
1 'polypeptide(L)'
;MIKIVTLKLTITIIAIFFSSFIKFSVLANENKILLKVNNELITTIDILNEINYLKSINSNIINLDNNKLIEIARNSLIKDRIKKIVLIPIIKEFGISDKDYERVLISNYSTTGYKKTDEIHDYLKKFDINPDLIRNKMTLNAIWSQFIYDKYSKNIKIDIDKLKQNMQNSENQTEYLLSEILFNLGEKQTIDEKFSIIKNEIQKNGFESASLIYSISETSTTGGNIGWVSENSINKKILEEIEKLDINDFTKPFVIPGGYLILKLNEKKITKRNVKLEEELNKIIQIKTNEQLNQFSNIFLNKVKKDIIIDEL
;
A
#
# COMPACT_ATOMS: atom_id res chain seq x y z
N MET A 1 -72.78 10.39 2.46
CA MET A 1 -72.00 9.35 3.16
C MET A 1 -70.71 8.90 2.42
N ILE A 2 -70.70 8.83 1.11
CA ILE A 2 -69.55 8.35 0.30
C ILE A 2 -68.32 9.31 0.34
N LYS A 3 -68.48 10.65 0.37
CA LYS A 3 -67.38 11.61 0.46
C LYS A 3 -66.56 11.60 1.76
N ILE A 4 -67.18 11.21 2.89
CA ILE A 4 -66.49 11.15 4.20
C ILE A 4 -65.68 9.89 4.33
N VAL A 5 -66.08 8.80 3.69
CA VAL A 5 -65.33 7.52 3.69
C VAL A 5 -64.08 7.61 2.82
N THR A 6 -64.17 8.28 1.64
CA THR A 6 -63.00 8.49 0.77
C THR A 6 -61.96 9.41 1.40
N LEU A 7 -62.38 10.46 2.13
CA LEU A 7 -61.46 11.38 2.82
C LEU A 7 -60.70 10.65 3.99
N LYS A 8 -61.41 9.80 4.76
CA LYS A 8 -60.76 9.00 5.82
C LYS A 8 -59.80 7.97 5.26
N LEU A 9 -60.13 7.35 4.12
CA LEU A 9 -59.25 6.37 3.47
C LEU A 9 -57.97 7.00 2.92
N THR A 10 -58.09 8.20 2.31
CA THR A 10 -56.92 8.95 1.81
C THR A 10 -56.00 9.43 2.95
N ILE A 11 -56.53 9.90 4.06
CA ILE A 11 -55.74 10.30 5.24
C ILE A 11 -55.05 9.09 5.87
N THR A 12 -55.69 7.93 5.92
CA THR A 12 -55.06 6.69 6.45
C THR A 12 -53.94 6.20 5.53
N ILE A 13 -54.07 6.27 4.21
CA ILE A 13 -53.02 5.87 3.25
C ILE A 13 -51.85 6.84 3.31
N ILE A 14 -52.07 8.16 3.47
CA ILE A 14 -51.00 9.14 3.67
C ILE A 14 -50.27 8.94 4.98
N ALA A 15 -50.96 8.59 6.07
CA ALA A 15 -50.38 8.30 7.36
C ALA A 15 -49.52 7.00 7.34
N ILE A 16 -49.93 5.97 6.58
CA ILE A 16 -49.17 4.74 6.39
C ILE A 16 -47.93 5.00 5.51
N PHE A 17 -48.03 5.85 4.48
CA PHE A 17 -46.88 6.24 3.64
C PHE A 17 -45.86 7.11 4.42
N PHE A 18 -46.34 7.97 5.34
CA PHE A 18 -45.47 8.78 6.18
C PHE A 18 -44.80 7.96 7.31
N SER A 19 -45.45 6.90 7.80
CA SER A 19 -44.86 6.01 8.80
C SER A 19 -43.85 5.03 8.27
N SER A 20 -43.84 4.75 6.95
CA SER A 20 -42.79 3.93 6.29
C SER A 20 -41.55 4.74 5.95
N PHE A 21 -41.60 6.08 5.96
CA PHE A 21 -40.43 6.94 5.75
C PHE A 21 -39.64 7.26 7.04
N ILE A 22 -40.12 6.86 8.23
CA ILE A 22 -39.45 7.15 9.52
C ILE A 22 -38.59 5.96 10.01
N LYS A 23 -38.23 5.02 9.15
CA LYS A 23 -37.24 3.99 9.47
C LYS A 23 -35.95 4.13 8.63
N PHE A 24 -35.54 5.34 8.26
CA PHE A 24 -34.14 5.63 8.17
C PHE A 24 -33.67 5.88 9.61
N SER A 25 -33.45 4.81 10.36
CA SER A 25 -32.52 4.87 11.45
C SER A 25 -31.24 5.38 10.84
N VAL A 26 -30.92 6.64 11.04
CA VAL A 26 -29.54 7.09 11.09
C VAL A 26 -28.92 6.17 12.14
N LEU A 27 -28.31 5.09 11.70
CA LEU A 27 -27.27 4.41 12.45
C LEU A 27 -26.22 5.53 12.61
N ALA A 28 -26.34 6.29 13.68
CA ALA A 28 -25.23 7.04 14.22
C ALA A 28 -24.14 5.99 14.34
N ASN A 29 -23.16 6.07 13.43
CA ASN A 29 -21.98 5.22 13.49
C ASN A 29 -21.30 5.57 14.82
N GLU A 30 -21.65 4.82 15.88
CA GLU A 30 -20.99 4.98 17.16
C GLU A 30 -19.51 4.77 16.91
N ASN A 31 -18.74 5.82 17.16
CA ASN A 31 -17.29 5.73 17.06
C ASN A 31 -16.78 4.84 18.20
N LYS A 32 -16.61 3.54 17.91
CA LYS A 32 -16.13 2.55 18.89
C LYS A 32 -14.63 2.39 18.77
N ILE A 33 -13.97 2.21 19.88
CA ILE A 33 -12.58 1.78 19.91
C ILE A 33 -12.58 0.29 19.57
N LEU A 34 -11.78 -0.09 18.55
CA LEU A 34 -11.69 -1.48 18.08
C LEU A 34 -10.39 -2.14 18.51
N LEU A 35 -9.31 -1.36 18.57
CA LEU A 35 -7.97 -1.84 18.84
C LEU A 35 -7.20 -0.80 19.65
N LYS A 36 -6.27 -1.30 20.45
CA LYS A 36 -5.28 -0.52 21.14
C LYS A 36 -3.88 -1.05 20.78
N VAL A 37 -3.03 -0.18 20.25
CA VAL A 37 -1.63 -0.47 19.90
C VAL A 37 -0.76 0.29 20.91
N ASN A 38 -0.31 -0.36 21.98
CA ASN A 38 0.18 0.28 23.20
C ASN A 38 -0.82 1.35 23.68
N ASN A 39 -0.45 2.66 23.58
CA ASN A 39 -1.31 3.77 23.98
C ASN A 39 -2.07 4.42 22.81
N GLU A 40 -1.86 3.97 21.57
CA GLU A 40 -2.54 4.49 20.38
C GLU A 40 -3.82 3.71 20.12
N LEU A 41 -4.92 4.42 19.86
CA LEU A 41 -6.23 3.83 19.61
C LEU A 41 -6.50 3.73 18.11
N ILE A 42 -7.26 2.72 17.72
CA ILE A 42 -7.86 2.57 16.39
C ILE A 42 -9.37 2.41 16.57
N THR A 43 -10.11 3.29 15.93
CA THR A 43 -11.58 3.38 16.05
C THR A 43 -12.26 2.94 14.76
N THR A 44 -13.60 2.81 14.80
CA THR A 44 -14.42 2.53 13.60
C THR A 44 -14.27 3.62 12.54
N ILE A 45 -14.12 4.90 12.95
CA ILE A 45 -13.90 6.01 12.02
C ILE A 45 -12.52 5.91 11.38
N ASP A 46 -11.48 5.54 12.13
CA ASP A 46 -10.15 5.33 11.56
C ASP A 46 -10.18 4.25 10.47
N ILE A 47 -10.85 3.12 10.73
CA ILE A 47 -11.00 2.03 9.74
C ILE A 47 -11.72 2.53 8.48
N LEU A 48 -12.83 3.26 8.62
CA LEU A 48 -13.56 3.80 7.48
C LEU A 48 -12.70 4.75 6.65
N ASN A 49 -12.04 5.68 7.31
CA ASN A 49 -11.14 6.63 6.66
C ASN A 49 -10.00 5.93 5.92
N GLU A 50 -9.43 4.89 6.53
CA GLU A 50 -8.37 4.10 5.91
C GLU A 50 -8.87 3.32 4.69
N ILE A 51 -10.06 2.73 4.74
CA ILE A 51 -10.70 2.08 3.59
C ILE A 51 -10.88 3.09 2.45
N ASN A 52 -11.38 4.28 2.72
CA ASN A 52 -11.57 5.33 1.73
C ASN A 52 -10.23 5.76 1.10
N TYR A 53 -9.20 5.95 1.94
CA TYR A 53 -7.85 6.24 1.47
C TYR A 53 -7.31 5.13 0.56
N LEU A 54 -7.38 3.88 0.98
CA LEU A 54 -6.91 2.74 0.18
C LEU A 54 -7.64 2.62 -1.16
N LYS A 55 -8.96 2.84 -1.18
CA LYS A 55 -9.75 2.88 -2.42
C LYS A 55 -9.33 4.02 -3.36
N SER A 56 -8.89 5.16 -2.81
CA SER A 56 -8.44 6.30 -3.62
C SER A 56 -7.10 6.06 -4.33
N ILE A 57 -6.24 5.23 -3.77
CA ILE A 57 -4.92 4.91 -4.37
C ILE A 57 -4.93 3.61 -5.17
N ASN A 58 -5.91 2.73 -4.94
CA ASN A 58 -6.01 1.46 -5.64
C ASN A 58 -7.47 1.08 -5.91
N SER A 59 -7.91 1.29 -7.16
CA SER A 59 -9.28 0.99 -7.59
C SER A 59 -9.63 -0.51 -7.55
N ASN A 60 -8.65 -1.41 -7.59
CA ASN A 60 -8.89 -2.85 -7.60
C ASN A 60 -9.52 -3.38 -6.32
N ILE A 61 -9.34 -2.65 -5.19
CA ILE A 61 -9.92 -3.06 -3.92
C ILE A 61 -11.40 -2.71 -3.76
N ILE A 62 -11.96 -1.91 -4.65
CA ILE A 62 -13.37 -1.46 -4.56
C ILE A 62 -14.32 -2.66 -4.56
N ASN A 63 -13.95 -3.75 -5.24
CA ASN A 63 -14.76 -4.95 -5.39
C ASN A 63 -14.50 -6.03 -4.31
N LEU A 64 -13.58 -5.77 -3.36
CA LEU A 64 -13.36 -6.69 -2.25
C LEU A 64 -14.53 -6.69 -1.27
N ASP A 65 -14.76 -7.84 -0.63
CA ASP A 65 -15.74 -7.93 0.46
C ASP A 65 -15.34 -7.06 1.65
N ASN A 66 -16.34 -6.63 2.43
CA ASN A 66 -16.14 -5.70 3.55
C ASN A 66 -15.19 -6.24 4.63
N ASN A 67 -15.19 -7.56 4.90
CA ASN A 67 -14.34 -8.14 5.93
C ASN A 67 -12.87 -8.03 5.52
N LYS A 68 -12.56 -8.27 4.24
CA LYS A 68 -11.21 -8.09 3.70
C LYS A 68 -10.77 -6.63 3.71
N LEU A 69 -11.66 -5.70 3.33
CA LEU A 69 -11.36 -4.27 3.40
C LEU A 69 -11.04 -3.83 4.83
N ILE A 70 -11.81 -4.31 5.82
CA ILE A 70 -11.55 -4.04 7.24
C ILE A 70 -10.20 -4.61 7.68
N GLU A 71 -9.88 -5.85 7.28
CA GLU A 71 -8.60 -6.50 7.61
C GLU A 71 -7.40 -5.72 7.03
N ILE A 72 -7.48 -5.31 5.77
CA ILE A 72 -6.45 -4.51 5.11
C ILE A 72 -6.26 -3.17 5.81
N ALA A 73 -7.35 -2.45 6.06
CA ALA A 73 -7.34 -1.16 6.74
C ALA A 73 -6.77 -1.27 8.17
N ARG A 74 -7.16 -2.31 8.91
CA ARG A 74 -6.64 -2.62 10.24
C ARG A 74 -5.12 -2.82 10.21
N ASN A 75 -4.62 -3.65 9.31
CA ASN A 75 -3.19 -3.93 9.18
C ASN A 75 -2.40 -2.67 8.81
N SER A 76 -2.92 -1.84 7.92
CA SER A 76 -2.33 -0.55 7.54
C SER A 76 -2.25 0.39 8.74
N LEU A 77 -3.35 0.56 9.47
CA LEU A 77 -3.40 1.44 10.66
C LEU A 77 -2.48 0.95 11.79
N ILE A 78 -2.41 -0.36 12.04
CA ILE A 78 -1.47 -0.92 13.02
C ILE A 78 -0.03 -0.53 12.65
N LYS A 79 0.35 -0.68 11.38
CA LYS A 79 1.68 -0.28 10.88
C LYS A 79 1.93 1.23 11.12
N ASP A 80 0.96 2.07 10.83
CA ASP A 80 1.06 3.52 11.05
C ASP A 80 1.18 3.87 12.54
N ARG A 81 0.43 3.20 13.43
CA ARG A 81 0.55 3.40 14.88
C ARG A 81 1.93 2.97 15.40
N ILE A 82 2.48 1.86 14.90
CA ILE A 82 3.84 1.41 15.25
C ILE A 82 4.89 2.45 14.81
N LYS A 83 4.80 2.96 13.56
CA LYS A 83 5.68 4.03 13.07
C LYS A 83 5.60 5.25 13.99
N LYS A 84 4.40 5.69 14.35
CA LYS A 84 4.16 6.83 15.23
C LYS A 84 4.77 6.62 16.63
N ILE A 85 4.56 5.45 17.24
CA ILE A 85 5.12 5.10 18.55
C ILE A 85 6.66 5.20 18.54
N VAL A 86 7.30 4.75 17.46
CA VAL A 86 8.76 4.83 17.31
C VAL A 86 9.24 6.26 17.13
N LEU A 87 8.51 7.06 16.35
CA LEU A 87 8.97 8.40 15.94
C LEU A 87 8.73 9.47 17.00
N ILE A 88 7.60 9.45 17.71
CA ILE A 88 7.23 10.50 18.69
C ILE A 88 8.35 10.80 19.70
N PRO A 89 9.06 9.81 20.29
CA PRO A 89 10.11 10.08 21.28
C PRO A 89 11.35 10.76 20.70
N ILE A 90 11.54 10.76 19.37
CA ILE A 90 12.79 11.18 18.73
C ILE A 90 12.63 12.40 17.83
N ILE A 91 11.41 12.77 17.44
CA ILE A 91 11.13 13.95 16.62
C ILE A 91 10.75 15.13 17.49
N LYS A 92 11.26 16.31 17.13
CA LYS A 92 10.91 17.57 17.83
C LYS A 92 9.60 18.16 17.32
N GLU A 93 9.32 17.99 16.04
CA GLU A 93 8.16 18.53 15.36
C GLU A 93 7.64 17.50 14.36
N PHE A 94 6.32 17.29 14.37
CA PHE A 94 5.64 16.40 13.44
C PHE A 94 5.08 17.21 12.28
N GLY A 95 5.89 17.38 11.24
CA GLY A 95 5.52 18.15 10.05
C GLY A 95 6.49 17.97 8.90
N ILE A 96 6.04 18.30 7.70
CA ILE A 96 6.84 18.44 6.48
C ILE A 96 6.49 19.76 5.80
N SER A 97 7.43 20.31 5.02
CA SER A 97 7.18 21.53 4.26
C SER A 97 6.06 21.33 3.23
N ASP A 98 5.38 22.42 2.82
CA ASP A 98 4.35 22.34 1.77
C ASP A 98 4.92 21.80 0.47
N LYS A 99 6.13 22.16 0.11
CA LYS A 99 6.84 21.65 -1.07
C LYS A 99 7.09 20.14 -1.01
N ASP A 100 7.46 19.63 0.16
CA ASP A 100 7.67 18.19 0.36
C ASP A 100 6.35 17.45 0.35
N TYR A 101 5.31 18.01 0.98
CA TYR A 101 3.96 17.47 0.91
C TYR A 101 3.46 17.35 -0.52
N GLU A 102 3.55 18.42 -1.31
CA GLU A 102 3.14 18.41 -2.72
C GLU A 102 3.88 17.33 -3.52
N ARG A 103 5.19 17.23 -3.36
CA ARG A 103 6.01 16.21 -4.05
C ARG A 103 5.57 14.78 -3.67
N VAL A 104 5.38 14.51 -2.39
CA VAL A 104 4.96 13.19 -1.89
C VAL A 104 3.54 12.87 -2.35
N LEU A 105 2.62 13.84 -2.29
CA LEU A 105 1.24 13.67 -2.74
C LEU A 105 1.18 13.31 -4.23
N ILE A 106 1.83 14.09 -5.09
CA ILE A 106 1.88 13.84 -6.54
C ILE A 106 2.50 12.46 -6.84
N SER A 107 3.57 12.09 -6.13
CA SER A 107 4.20 10.78 -6.29
C SER A 107 3.27 9.62 -5.94
N ASN A 108 2.53 9.72 -4.84
CA ASN A 108 1.60 8.68 -4.39
C ASN A 108 0.38 8.52 -5.32
N TYR A 109 -0.04 9.60 -5.97
CA TYR A 109 -1.18 9.58 -6.92
C TYR A 109 -0.74 9.59 -8.39
N SER A 110 0.53 9.30 -8.69
CA SER A 110 1.10 9.31 -10.06
C SER A 110 0.37 8.35 -11.01
N THR A 111 -0.16 7.23 -10.51
CA THR A 111 -0.93 6.25 -11.30
C THR A 111 -2.31 6.75 -11.71
N THR A 112 -2.85 7.77 -11.04
CA THR A 112 -4.14 8.38 -11.39
C THR A 112 -4.06 9.34 -12.57
N GLY A 113 -2.85 9.72 -12.98
CA GLY A 113 -2.59 10.68 -14.07
C GLY A 113 -2.64 12.14 -13.64
N TYR A 114 -3.05 12.46 -12.40
CA TYR A 114 -3.06 13.82 -11.87
C TYR A 114 -1.64 14.30 -11.57
N LYS A 115 -1.38 15.58 -11.87
CA LYS A 115 -0.03 16.19 -11.72
C LYS A 115 -0.02 17.42 -10.82
N LYS A 116 -1.17 17.85 -10.33
CA LYS A 116 -1.31 19.03 -9.46
C LYS A 116 -2.02 18.66 -8.17
N THR A 117 -1.62 19.30 -7.11
CA THR A 117 -2.17 19.10 -5.76
C THR A 117 -3.69 19.34 -5.73
N ASP A 118 -4.16 20.41 -6.35
CA ASP A 118 -5.60 20.73 -6.37
C ASP A 118 -6.43 19.66 -7.10
N GLU A 119 -5.92 19.13 -8.22
CA GLU A 119 -6.57 18.04 -8.96
C GLU A 119 -6.69 16.78 -8.09
N ILE A 120 -5.65 16.47 -7.32
CA ILE A 120 -5.63 15.33 -6.39
C ILE A 120 -6.61 15.59 -5.23
N HIS A 121 -6.63 16.79 -4.65
CA HIS A 121 -7.58 17.13 -3.59
C HIS A 121 -9.04 17.03 -4.06
N ASP A 122 -9.35 17.48 -5.28
CA ASP A 122 -10.69 17.32 -5.86
C ASP A 122 -11.04 15.86 -6.14
N TYR A 123 -10.05 15.06 -6.54
CA TYR A 123 -10.21 13.61 -6.66
C TYR A 123 -10.51 12.95 -5.31
N LEU A 124 -9.80 13.33 -4.24
CA LEU A 124 -9.96 12.79 -2.88
C LEU A 124 -11.35 13.08 -2.28
N LYS A 125 -11.97 14.23 -2.63
CA LYS A 125 -13.34 14.54 -2.23
C LYS A 125 -14.36 13.49 -2.68
N LYS A 126 -14.12 12.81 -3.81
CA LYS A 126 -15.00 11.72 -4.30
C LYS A 126 -15.02 10.51 -3.39
N PHE A 127 -14.00 10.36 -2.55
CA PHE A 127 -13.87 9.29 -1.56
C PHE A 127 -14.17 9.75 -0.13
N ASP A 128 -14.70 10.95 0.05
CA ASP A 128 -15.00 11.54 1.37
C ASP A 128 -13.77 11.57 2.30
N ILE A 129 -12.62 11.96 1.73
CA ILE A 129 -11.34 11.99 2.45
C ILE A 129 -11.00 13.42 2.84
N ASN A 130 -10.76 13.61 4.15
CA ASN A 130 -10.26 14.88 4.66
C ASN A 130 -8.79 15.10 4.23
N PRO A 131 -8.45 16.25 3.61
CA PRO A 131 -7.07 16.60 3.23
C PRO A 131 -6.07 16.52 4.39
N ASP A 132 -6.46 16.88 5.61
CA ASP A 132 -5.58 16.81 6.78
C ASP A 132 -5.18 15.37 7.13
N LEU A 133 -6.09 14.42 6.94
CA LEU A 133 -5.79 13.00 7.13
C LEU A 133 -4.70 12.53 6.16
N ILE A 134 -4.82 12.93 4.89
CA ILE A 134 -3.81 12.64 3.87
C ILE A 134 -2.48 13.30 4.22
N ARG A 135 -2.51 14.57 4.60
CA ARG A 135 -1.30 15.30 5.00
C ARG A 135 -0.59 14.60 6.17
N ASN A 136 -1.32 14.20 7.19
CA ASN A 136 -0.77 13.49 8.35
C ASN A 136 -0.15 12.14 7.95
N LYS A 137 -0.81 11.39 7.08
CA LYS A 137 -0.32 10.10 6.58
C LYS A 137 0.95 10.26 5.74
N MET A 138 0.98 11.24 4.83
CA MET A 138 2.16 11.55 4.03
C MET A 138 3.33 12.03 4.90
N THR A 139 3.04 12.86 5.89
CA THR A 139 4.02 13.33 6.89
C THR A 139 4.64 12.16 7.64
N LEU A 140 3.80 11.25 8.17
CA LEU A 140 4.28 10.07 8.89
C LEU A 140 5.22 9.22 8.03
N ASN A 141 4.85 8.96 6.79
CA ASN A 141 5.66 8.18 5.87
C ASN A 141 6.95 8.87 5.46
N ALA A 142 6.92 10.18 5.23
CA ALA A 142 8.12 10.96 4.90
C ALA A 142 9.13 10.98 6.06
N ILE A 143 8.66 11.25 7.29
CA ILE A 143 9.50 11.23 8.50
C ILE A 143 10.04 9.82 8.76
N TRP A 144 9.22 8.78 8.57
CA TRP A 144 9.65 7.39 8.69
C TRP A 144 10.75 7.04 7.70
N SER A 145 10.59 7.44 6.43
CA SER A 145 11.61 7.20 5.40
C SER A 145 12.92 7.90 5.73
N GLN A 146 12.87 9.14 6.24
CA GLN A 146 14.05 9.87 6.69
C GLN A 146 14.71 9.17 7.89
N PHE A 147 13.95 8.75 8.88
CA PHE A 147 14.45 8.00 10.04
C PHE A 147 15.17 6.70 9.61
N ILE A 148 14.59 5.93 8.68
CA ILE A 148 15.20 4.70 8.16
C ILE A 148 16.49 5.03 7.40
N TYR A 149 16.49 6.10 6.60
CA TYR A 149 17.69 6.56 5.90
C TYR A 149 18.81 6.93 6.87
N ASP A 150 18.53 7.76 7.86
CA ASP A 150 19.52 8.21 8.85
C ASP A 150 20.10 7.03 9.63
N LYS A 151 19.26 6.04 9.94
CA LYS A 151 19.66 4.86 10.70
C LYS A 151 20.48 3.86 9.89
N TYR A 152 20.18 3.69 8.60
CA TYR A 152 20.68 2.56 7.80
C TYR A 152 21.45 2.94 6.54
N SER A 153 21.57 4.22 6.17
CA SER A 153 22.28 4.63 4.94
C SER A 153 23.72 4.10 4.88
N LYS A 154 24.41 4.03 6.01
CA LYS A 154 25.77 3.49 6.10
C LYS A 154 25.84 1.96 5.88
N ASN A 155 24.73 1.27 5.94
CA ASN A 155 24.64 -0.18 5.73
C ASN A 155 24.32 -0.55 4.27
N ILE A 156 24.03 0.44 3.42
CA ILE A 156 23.76 0.24 2.01
C ILE A 156 25.02 -0.23 1.30
N LYS A 157 24.90 -1.33 0.55
CA LYS A 157 26.02 -1.91 -0.21
C LYS A 157 25.59 -2.08 -1.66
N ILE A 158 26.19 -1.30 -2.53
CA ILE A 158 25.97 -1.36 -3.98
C ILE A 158 27.34 -1.51 -4.65
N ASP A 159 27.50 -2.58 -5.42
CA ASP A 159 28.70 -2.84 -6.22
C ASP A 159 28.59 -2.06 -7.52
N ILE A 160 29.09 -0.81 -7.50
CA ILE A 160 29.01 0.13 -8.62
C ILE A 160 29.84 -0.37 -9.82
N ASP A 161 30.99 -1.00 -9.57
CA ASP A 161 31.87 -1.47 -10.65
C ASP A 161 31.23 -2.62 -11.41
N LYS A 162 30.60 -3.54 -10.69
CA LYS A 162 29.83 -4.63 -11.30
C LYS A 162 28.62 -4.10 -12.09
N LEU A 163 27.92 -3.07 -11.58
CA LEU A 163 26.84 -2.44 -12.32
C LEU A 163 27.35 -1.83 -13.63
N LYS A 164 28.46 -1.08 -13.58
CA LYS A 164 29.07 -0.49 -14.78
C LYS A 164 29.45 -1.55 -15.80
N GLN A 165 30.09 -2.65 -15.38
CA GLN A 165 30.47 -3.75 -16.27
C GLN A 165 29.25 -4.38 -16.96
N ASN A 166 28.18 -4.65 -16.20
CA ASN A 166 26.95 -5.21 -16.77
C ASN A 166 26.30 -4.27 -17.78
N MET A 167 26.42 -2.97 -17.57
CA MET A 167 25.82 -1.96 -18.45
C MET A 167 26.61 -1.72 -19.74
N GLN A 168 27.93 -1.93 -19.76
CA GLN A 168 28.75 -1.64 -20.92
C GLN A 168 28.56 -2.59 -22.10
N ASN A 169 28.01 -3.78 -21.89
CA ASN A 169 28.00 -4.88 -22.84
C ASN A 169 26.75 -4.99 -23.73
N SER A 170 25.79 -4.07 -23.63
CA SER A 170 24.55 -4.15 -24.41
C SER A 170 24.06 -2.81 -24.92
N GLU A 171 23.77 -2.72 -26.22
CA GLU A 171 23.09 -1.57 -26.85
C GLU A 171 21.58 -1.53 -26.51
N ASN A 172 21.02 -2.66 -26.18
CA ASN A 172 19.63 -2.80 -25.76
C ASN A 172 19.59 -3.25 -24.31
N GLN A 173 18.52 -2.86 -23.61
CA GLN A 173 18.21 -3.37 -22.28
C GLN A 173 16.76 -3.83 -22.22
N THR A 174 16.53 -4.88 -21.43
CA THR A 174 15.19 -5.32 -21.12
C THR A 174 14.72 -4.64 -19.84
N GLU A 175 13.51 -4.10 -19.88
CA GLU A 175 12.82 -3.58 -18.71
C GLU A 175 11.58 -4.44 -18.45
N TYR A 176 11.33 -4.73 -17.17
CA TYR A 176 10.22 -5.52 -16.70
C TYR A 176 9.31 -4.64 -15.84
N LEU A 177 8.01 -4.62 -16.12
CA LEU A 177 7.01 -4.03 -15.23
C LEU A 177 6.62 -5.09 -14.21
N LEU A 178 7.02 -4.87 -12.95
CA LEU A 178 6.88 -5.86 -11.89
C LEU A 178 5.93 -5.41 -10.79
N SER A 179 5.30 -6.41 -10.17
CA SER A 179 4.64 -6.26 -8.87
C SER A 179 5.18 -7.29 -7.89
N GLU A 180 5.12 -6.98 -6.58
CA GLU A 180 5.66 -7.81 -5.52
C GLU A 180 4.67 -8.15 -4.41
N ILE A 181 4.88 -9.30 -3.79
CA ILE A 181 4.32 -9.65 -2.49
C ILE A 181 5.49 -10.07 -1.60
N LEU A 182 5.81 -9.28 -0.59
CA LEU A 182 6.78 -9.60 0.43
C LEU A 182 6.04 -10.06 1.69
N PHE A 183 6.32 -11.27 2.18
CA PHE A 183 5.60 -11.82 3.33
C PHE A 183 6.52 -12.53 4.32
N ASN A 184 6.04 -12.67 5.56
CA ASN A 184 6.67 -13.48 6.58
C ASN A 184 5.82 -14.72 6.90
N LEU A 185 6.45 -15.71 7.50
CA LEU A 185 5.75 -16.88 8.02
C LEU A 185 5.17 -16.57 9.41
N GLY A 186 4.01 -17.12 9.69
CA GLY A 186 3.47 -17.21 11.04
C GLY A 186 4.20 -18.26 11.87
N GLU A 187 3.91 -18.31 13.17
CA GLU A 187 4.42 -19.36 14.04
C GLU A 187 3.98 -20.74 13.50
N LYS A 188 4.95 -21.65 13.38
CA LYS A 188 4.74 -23.03 12.89
C LYS A 188 4.22 -23.15 11.46
N GLN A 189 4.23 -22.07 10.66
CA GLN A 189 3.79 -22.09 9.27
C GLN A 189 4.94 -22.35 8.33
N THR A 190 4.76 -23.24 7.35
CA THR A 190 5.73 -23.50 6.30
C THR A 190 5.60 -22.52 5.13
N ILE A 191 6.65 -22.42 4.30
CA ILE A 191 6.64 -21.59 3.08
C ILE A 191 5.53 -22.06 2.13
N ASP A 192 5.40 -23.37 1.92
CA ASP A 192 4.44 -23.95 0.99
C ASP A 192 2.99 -23.71 1.43
N GLU A 193 2.70 -23.83 2.73
CA GLU A 193 1.38 -23.49 3.29
C GLU A 193 1.05 -22.02 3.05
N LYS A 194 1.97 -21.11 3.41
CA LYS A 194 1.74 -19.66 3.22
C LYS A 194 1.61 -19.31 1.74
N PHE A 195 2.47 -19.88 0.90
CA PHE A 195 2.41 -19.67 -0.55
C PHE A 195 1.09 -20.16 -1.15
N SER A 196 0.60 -21.33 -0.70
CA SER A 196 -0.69 -21.87 -1.15
C SER A 196 -1.85 -20.93 -0.82
N ILE A 197 -1.86 -20.34 0.39
CA ILE A 197 -2.86 -19.35 0.80
C ILE A 197 -2.80 -18.12 -0.13
N ILE A 198 -1.59 -17.56 -0.34
CA ILE A 198 -1.39 -16.38 -1.19
C ILE A 198 -1.79 -16.70 -2.64
N LYS A 199 -1.39 -17.86 -3.17
CA LYS A 199 -1.72 -18.31 -4.52
C LYS A 199 -3.23 -18.43 -4.74
N ASN A 200 -3.95 -19.01 -3.78
CA ASN A 200 -5.41 -19.11 -3.84
C ASN A 200 -6.06 -17.71 -3.85
N GLU A 201 -5.55 -16.76 -3.08
CA GLU A 201 -6.03 -15.37 -3.10
C GLU A 201 -5.76 -14.71 -4.45
N ILE A 202 -4.54 -14.88 -5.02
CA ILE A 202 -4.20 -14.38 -6.36
C ILE A 202 -5.18 -14.93 -7.41
N GLN A 203 -5.48 -16.21 -7.37
CA GLN A 203 -6.40 -16.83 -8.31
C GLN A 203 -7.83 -16.34 -8.17
N LYS A 204 -8.27 -16.02 -6.96
CA LYS A 204 -9.65 -15.60 -6.67
C LYS A 204 -9.88 -14.11 -6.90
N ASN A 205 -8.96 -13.25 -6.45
CA ASN A 205 -9.16 -11.81 -6.36
C ASN A 205 -8.04 -10.99 -7.02
N GLY A 206 -7.06 -11.65 -7.66
CA GLY A 206 -5.94 -10.99 -8.32
C GLY A 206 -4.72 -10.76 -7.42
N PHE A 207 -3.58 -10.48 -8.07
CA PHE A 207 -2.29 -10.27 -7.40
C PHE A 207 -2.29 -9.04 -6.52
N GLU A 208 -2.93 -7.97 -6.99
CA GLU A 208 -3.03 -6.68 -6.29
C GLU A 208 -3.77 -6.84 -4.95
N SER A 209 -4.87 -7.60 -4.93
CA SER A 209 -5.61 -7.92 -3.70
C SER A 209 -4.80 -8.77 -2.74
N ALA A 210 -4.10 -9.79 -3.26
CA ALA A 210 -3.21 -10.62 -2.45
C ALA A 210 -2.05 -9.82 -1.87
N SER A 211 -1.50 -8.85 -2.63
CA SER A 211 -0.48 -7.94 -2.14
C SER A 211 -0.98 -7.09 -0.97
N LEU A 212 -2.16 -6.49 -1.10
CA LEU A 212 -2.77 -5.69 -0.03
C LEU A 212 -2.98 -6.47 1.26
N ILE A 213 -3.40 -7.76 1.14
CA ILE A 213 -3.73 -8.60 2.31
C ILE A 213 -2.45 -9.16 2.97
N TYR A 214 -1.51 -9.65 2.16
CA TYR A 214 -0.41 -10.47 2.67
C TYR A 214 0.95 -9.80 2.63
N SER A 215 1.14 -8.73 1.83
CA SER A 215 2.44 -8.10 1.70
C SER A 215 2.74 -7.16 2.88
N ILE A 216 3.94 -7.31 3.43
CA ILE A 216 4.49 -6.41 4.44
C ILE A 216 5.25 -5.23 3.80
N SER A 217 5.45 -5.24 2.48
CA SER A 217 6.11 -4.15 1.74
C SER A 217 5.30 -2.85 1.77
N GLU A 218 5.97 -1.72 1.65
CA GLU A 218 5.31 -0.41 1.49
C GLU A 218 4.54 -0.33 0.16
N THR A 219 4.95 -1.08 -0.88
CA THR A 219 4.25 -1.16 -2.17
C THR A 219 2.89 -1.84 -2.05
N SER A 220 2.61 -2.54 -0.95
CA SER A 220 1.34 -3.25 -0.74
C SER A 220 0.13 -2.36 -0.95
N THR A 221 0.16 -1.11 -0.50
CA THR A 221 -0.94 -0.14 -0.63
C THR A 221 -1.30 0.19 -2.08
N THR A 222 -0.34 0.05 -2.99
CA THR A 222 -0.52 0.22 -4.45
C THR A 222 -0.59 -1.12 -5.19
N GLY A 223 -1.02 -2.20 -4.51
CA GLY A 223 -1.16 -3.53 -5.09
C GLY A 223 0.18 -4.22 -5.40
N GLY A 224 1.24 -3.80 -4.73
CA GLY A 224 2.59 -4.35 -4.91
C GLY A 224 3.34 -3.79 -6.11
N ASN A 225 2.83 -2.77 -6.80
CA ASN A 225 3.47 -2.23 -8.01
C ASN A 225 4.83 -1.62 -7.70
N ILE A 226 5.90 -2.20 -8.31
CA ILE A 226 7.28 -1.69 -8.21
C ILE A 226 7.59 -0.74 -9.39
N GLY A 227 6.82 -0.83 -10.48
CA GLY A 227 7.07 -0.10 -11.72
C GLY A 227 8.06 -0.82 -12.64
N TRP A 228 8.63 -0.05 -13.61
CA TRP A 228 9.59 -0.56 -14.57
C TRP A 228 10.97 -0.74 -13.95
N VAL A 229 11.49 -1.96 -14.01
CA VAL A 229 12.78 -2.36 -13.44
C VAL A 229 13.68 -2.86 -14.56
N SER A 230 14.88 -2.28 -14.69
CA SER A 230 15.89 -2.72 -15.67
C SER A 230 16.46 -4.08 -15.26
N GLU A 231 16.72 -4.97 -16.24
CA GLU A 231 17.41 -6.25 -16.04
C GLU A 231 18.71 -6.10 -15.25
N ASN A 232 19.44 -4.99 -15.47
CA ASN A 232 20.70 -4.69 -14.80
C ASN A 232 20.56 -4.39 -13.30
N SER A 233 19.35 -4.07 -12.83
CA SER A 233 19.06 -3.83 -11.41
C SER A 233 18.59 -5.08 -10.69
N ILE A 234 18.18 -6.13 -11.41
CA ILE A 234 17.66 -7.36 -10.83
C ILE A 234 18.81 -8.32 -10.48
N ASN A 235 18.68 -9.03 -9.36
CA ASN A 235 19.62 -10.10 -9.03
C ASN A 235 19.55 -11.22 -10.09
N LYS A 236 20.70 -11.74 -10.54
CA LYS A 236 20.78 -12.74 -11.61
C LYS A 236 19.87 -13.95 -11.40
N LYS A 237 19.82 -14.51 -10.19
CA LYS A 237 18.97 -15.68 -9.89
C LYS A 237 17.49 -15.34 -9.99
N ILE A 238 17.09 -14.12 -9.58
CA ILE A 238 15.71 -13.64 -9.70
C ILE A 238 15.37 -13.37 -11.16
N LEU A 239 16.30 -12.76 -11.91
CA LEU A 239 16.13 -12.50 -13.33
C LEU A 239 15.89 -13.78 -14.13
N GLU A 240 16.68 -14.83 -13.89
CA GLU A 240 16.53 -16.15 -14.53
C GLU A 240 15.14 -16.76 -14.31
N GLU A 241 14.48 -16.47 -13.20
CA GLU A 241 13.11 -16.93 -12.94
C GLU A 241 12.05 -16.03 -13.58
N ILE A 242 12.29 -14.70 -13.60
CA ILE A 242 11.38 -13.74 -14.27
C ILE A 242 11.36 -14.02 -15.80
N GLU A 243 12.52 -14.34 -16.40
CA GLU A 243 12.63 -14.63 -17.83
C GLU A 243 11.84 -15.85 -18.30
N LYS A 244 11.53 -16.78 -17.37
CA LYS A 244 10.71 -17.97 -17.62
C LYS A 244 9.21 -17.71 -17.55
N LEU A 245 8.80 -16.54 -17.05
CA LEU A 245 7.38 -16.22 -16.87
C LEU A 245 6.76 -15.72 -18.17
N ASP A 246 5.52 -16.12 -18.40
CA ASP A 246 4.65 -15.42 -19.31
C ASP A 246 4.10 -14.12 -18.65
N ILE A 247 3.61 -13.19 -19.48
CA ILE A 247 2.99 -11.95 -18.98
C ILE A 247 1.77 -12.31 -18.13
N ASN A 248 1.67 -11.72 -16.97
CA ASN A 248 0.72 -11.95 -15.88
C ASN A 248 1.00 -13.18 -15.00
N ASP A 249 2.03 -13.97 -15.28
CA ASP A 249 2.47 -15.03 -14.37
C ASP A 249 3.30 -14.47 -13.20
N PHE A 250 3.48 -15.30 -12.17
CA PHE A 250 4.24 -14.94 -10.97
C PHE A 250 5.16 -16.09 -10.52
N THR A 251 6.24 -15.71 -9.84
CA THR A 251 7.27 -16.63 -9.37
C THR A 251 6.80 -17.46 -8.17
N LYS A 252 7.56 -18.51 -7.86
CA LYS A 252 7.59 -19.09 -6.51
C LYS A 252 8.27 -18.10 -5.54
N PRO A 253 8.07 -18.27 -4.22
CA PRO A 253 8.72 -17.42 -3.24
C PRO A 253 10.26 -17.52 -3.26
N PHE A 254 10.93 -16.36 -3.28
CA PHE A 254 12.37 -16.25 -3.03
C PHE A 254 12.62 -15.90 -1.57
N VAL A 255 13.69 -16.44 -0.99
CA VAL A 255 14.18 -15.97 0.30
C VAL A 255 15.02 -14.72 0.08
N ILE A 256 14.64 -13.62 0.70
CA ILE A 256 15.38 -12.36 0.69
C ILE A 256 15.57 -11.84 2.13
N PRO A 257 16.50 -10.90 2.36
CA PRO A 257 16.54 -10.20 3.65
C PRO A 257 15.18 -9.53 3.95
N GLY A 258 14.59 -9.89 5.09
CA GLY A 258 13.28 -9.34 5.51
C GLY A 258 12.07 -10.21 5.20
N GLY A 259 12.21 -11.38 4.54
CA GLY A 259 11.08 -12.29 4.30
C GLY A 259 11.16 -13.11 3.03
N TYR A 260 10.00 -13.41 2.48
CA TYR A 260 9.81 -14.19 1.26
C TYR A 260 9.14 -13.31 0.20
N LEU A 261 9.73 -13.27 -1.00
CA LEU A 261 9.31 -12.40 -2.10
C LEU A 261 8.70 -13.23 -3.22
N ILE A 262 7.50 -12.84 -3.67
CA ILE A 262 6.87 -13.29 -4.91
C ILE A 262 6.86 -12.11 -5.87
N LEU A 263 7.27 -12.32 -7.13
CA LEU A 263 7.23 -11.30 -8.19
C LEU A 263 6.24 -11.71 -9.27
N LYS A 264 5.44 -10.75 -9.76
CA LYS A 264 4.58 -10.90 -10.92
C LYS A 264 5.16 -10.10 -12.09
N LEU A 265 5.20 -10.71 -13.26
CA LEU A 265 5.54 -10.04 -14.51
C LEU A 265 4.26 -9.45 -15.13
N ASN A 266 4.10 -8.13 -15.08
CA ASN A 266 2.95 -7.46 -15.70
C ASN A 266 3.20 -7.17 -17.19
N GLU A 267 4.42 -6.75 -17.53
CA GLU A 267 4.83 -6.40 -18.91
C GLU A 267 6.34 -6.49 -19.03
N LYS A 268 6.84 -6.68 -20.27
CA LYS A 268 8.26 -6.52 -20.58
C LYS A 268 8.44 -5.77 -21.89
N LYS A 269 9.49 -4.98 -21.98
CA LYS A 269 9.87 -4.26 -23.20
C LYS A 269 11.39 -4.24 -23.38
N ILE A 270 11.80 -4.17 -24.64
CA ILE A 270 13.20 -3.95 -25.00
C ILE A 270 13.32 -2.48 -25.38
N THR A 271 14.23 -1.77 -24.73
CA THR A 271 14.50 -0.36 -25.01
C THR A 271 15.91 -0.20 -25.53
N LYS A 272 16.08 0.67 -26.55
CA LYS A 272 17.43 1.11 -26.92
C LYS A 272 17.96 2.02 -25.83
N ARG A 273 19.23 1.83 -25.51
CA ARG A 273 19.92 2.66 -24.53
C ARG A 273 20.17 4.04 -25.12
N ASN A 274 19.21 4.96 -24.94
CA ASN A 274 19.27 6.36 -25.40
C ASN A 274 19.76 7.33 -24.32
N VAL A 275 19.98 6.85 -23.09
CA VAL A 275 20.39 7.65 -21.93
C VAL A 275 21.90 7.53 -21.76
N LYS A 276 22.54 8.62 -21.36
CA LYS A 276 23.98 8.57 -21.00
C LYS A 276 24.18 7.53 -19.91
N LEU A 277 25.14 6.66 -20.07
CA LEU A 277 25.46 5.55 -19.16
C LEU A 277 25.47 5.99 -17.68
N GLU A 278 25.96 7.19 -17.43
CA GLU A 278 26.07 7.75 -16.07
C GLU A 278 24.70 8.11 -15.47
N GLU A 279 23.78 8.63 -16.26
CA GLU A 279 22.43 8.96 -15.81
C GLU A 279 21.63 7.67 -15.48
N GLU A 280 21.78 6.65 -16.32
CA GLU A 280 21.17 5.33 -16.10
C GLU A 280 21.76 4.66 -14.86
N LEU A 281 23.09 4.69 -14.68
CA LEU A 281 23.78 4.16 -13.51
C LEU A 281 23.27 4.82 -12.22
N ASN A 282 23.16 6.14 -12.20
CA ASN A 282 22.65 6.88 -11.06
C ASN A 282 21.21 6.48 -10.72
N LYS A 283 20.36 6.28 -11.74
CA LYS A 283 18.99 5.80 -11.55
C LYS A 283 18.96 4.40 -10.94
N ILE A 284 19.81 3.47 -11.42
CA ILE A 284 19.90 2.10 -10.86
C ILE A 284 20.42 2.14 -9.42
N ILE A 285 21.42 2.97 -9.13
CA ILE A 285 21.92 3.15 -7.76
C ILE A 285 20.80 3.64 -6.84
N GLN A 286 20.01 4.62 -7.29
CA GLN A 286 18.88 5.13 -6.51
C GLN A 286 17.81 4.05 -6.24
N ILE A 287 17.46 3.26 -7.27
CA ILE A 287 16.51 2.15 -7.12
C ILE A 287 17.04 1.14 -6.10
N LYS A 288 18.29 0.68 -6.24
CA LYS A 288 18.90 -0.29 -5.30
C LYS A 288 19.05 0.25 -3.88
N THR A 289 19.30 1.55 -3.74
CA THR A 289 19.30 2.24 -2.45
C THR A 289 17.93 2.15 -1.79
N ASN A 290 16.88 2.51 -2.53
CA ASN A 290 15.50 2.48 -2.01
C ASN A 290 15.06 1.05 -1.68
N GLU A 291 15.40 0.05 -2.50
CA GLU A 291 15.12 -1.37 -2.22
C GLU A 291 15.75 -1.81 -0.89
N GLN A 292 17.03 -1.50 -0.66
CA GLN A 292 17.70 -1.85 0.60
C GLN A 292 17.13 -1.09 1.79
N LEU A 293 16.79 0.19 1.65
CA LEU A 293 16.12 0.96 2.70
C LEU A 293 14.74 0.38 3.05
N ASN A 294 13.96 -0.02 2.06
CA ASN A 294 12.68 -0.68 2.27
C ASN A 294 12.84 -2.03 3.00
N GLN A 295 13.86 -2.82 2.66
CA GLN A 295 14.19 -4.05 3.38
C GLN A 295 14.54 -3.75 4.84
N PHE A 296 15.39 -2.75 5.11
CA PHE A 296 15.72 -2.33 6.47
C PHE A 296 14.49 -1.83 7.23
N SER A 297 13.62 -1.05 6.58
CA SER A 297 12.35 -0.61 7.15
C SER A 297 11.49 -1.80 7.60
N ASN A 298 11.30 -2.78 6.74
CA ASN A 298 10.49 -3.97 7.04
C ASN A 298 11.11 -4.80 8.18
N ILE A 299 12.43 -5.02 8.16
CA ILE A 299 13.14 -5.73 9.23
C ILE A 299 12.97 -5.00 10.56
N PHE A 300 13.13 -3.68 10.55
CA PHE A 300 13.02 -2.86 11.76
C PHE A 300 11.59 -2.83 12.30
N LEU A 301 10.58 -2.64 11.44
CA LEU A 301 9.16 -2.70 11.83
C LEU A 301 8.80 -4.05 12.44
N ASN A 302 9.22 -5.15 11.82
CA ASN A 302 8.97 -6.50 12.33
C ASN A 302 9.65 -6.75 13.70
N LYS A 303 10.84 -6.18 13.90
CA LYS A 303 11.51 -6.24 15.20
C LYS A 303 10.73 -5.47 16.27
N VAL A 304 10.37 -4.23 15.99
CA VAL A 304 9.63 -3.38 16.94
C VAL A 304 8.24 -3.94 17.24
N LYS A 305 7.55 -4.51 16.25
CA LYS A 305 6.22 -5.11 16.42
C LYS A 305 6.18 -6.20 17.49
N LYS A 306 7.29 -6.91 17.73
CA LYS A 306 7.36 -7.96 18.75
C LYS A 306 7.24 -7.43 20.18
N ASP A 307 7.63 -6.17 20.39
CA ASP A 307 7.63 -5.50 21.69
C ASP A 307 6.37 -4.64 21.89
N ILE A 308 5.46 -4.63 20.91
CA ILE A 308 4.22 -3.84 20.93
C ILE A 308 3.04 -4.71 21.30
N ILE A 309 2.28 -4.26 22.28
CA ILE A 309 1.03 -4.91 22.70
C ILE A 309 -0.10 -4.42 21.79
N ILE A 310 -0.85 -5.36 21.21
CA ILE A 310 -2.02 -5.09 20.38
C ILE A 310 -3.21 -5.79 21.03
N ASP A 311 -4.13 -5.00 21.62
CA ASP A 311 -5.33 -5.48 22.28
C ASP A 311 -6.57 -5.25 21.40
N GLU A 312 -7.39 -6.25 21.22
CA GLU A 312 -8.74 -6.15 20.62
C GLU A 312 -9.74 -5.80 21.74
N LEU A 313 -10.63 -4.81 21.47
CA LEU A 313 -11.59 -4.29 22.47
C LEU A 313 -13.04 -4.54 22.05
#